data_505557bbde2594d528270aa820f3c9ab
#
_entry.id   505557bbde2594d528270aa820f3c9ab
#
_cell.length_a   1.000
_cell.length_b   1.000
_cell.length_c   1.000
_cell.angle_alpha   90.00
_cell.angle_beta   90.00
_cell.angle_gamma   90.00
#
_symmetry.space_group_name_H-M   'P 1'
#
loop_
_entity.id
_entity.type
_entity.pdbx_description
1 polymer ?
#
loop_
_entity_poly.entity_id
_entity_poly.type
_entity_poly.pdbx_seq_one_letter_code
_entity_poly.pdbx_strand_id
1 'polypeptide(L)'
;MKSNDRTIVPIVCDVVLIGERGREDVTAKVDTGASRTSVDTDLAARVGLGPVTDTVKVRAASSAQAEVRPLVEARIQLAGKEFMLPVSIADRADMNYPVIIGMDILSEGNFLIDVSNRTLNGD
;
A
#
# COMPACT_ATOMS: atom_id res chain seq x y z
N MET A 1 -14.23 24.73 -4.92
CA MET A 1 -14.10 23.28 -4.74
C MET A 1 -14.26 22.93 -3.28
N LYS A 2 -15.03 21.92 -2.98
CA LYS A 2 -15.21 21.45 -1.62
C LYS A 2 -14.21 20.35 -1.33
N SER A 3 -13.55 20.42 -0.19
CA SER A 3 -12.63 19.37 0.26
C SER A 3 -13.13 18.67 1.51
N ASN A 4 -14.25 19.12 2.09
CA ASN A 4 -14.75 18.60 3.35
C ASN A 4 -15.33 17.21 3.29
N ASP A 5 -15.57 16.69 2.07
CA ASP A 5 -16.01 15.30 1.89
C ASP A 5 -14.84 14.32 1.80
N ARG A 6 -13.64 14.83 1.78
CA ARG A 6 -12.45 14.00 1.63
C ARG A 6 -11.86 13.64 2.98
N THR A 7 -11.38 12.41 3.07
CA THR A 7 -10.69 11.94 4.26
C THR A 7 -9.22 12.33 4.18
N ILE A 8 -8.69 12.86 5.26
CA ILE A 8 -7.28 13.23 5.34
C ILE A 8 -6.50 12.06 5.88
N VAL A 9 -5.42 11.69 5.20
CA VAL A 9 -4.51 10.63 5.65
C VAL A 9 -3.12 11.20 5.84
N PRO A 10 -2.41 10.78 6.90
CA PRO A 10 -1.02 11.20 7.09
C PRO A 10 -0.10 10.50 6.10
N ILE A 11 1.09 11.05 5.89
CA ILE A 11 2.04 10.46 4.93
C ILE A 11 2.57 9.10 5.40
N VAL A 12 2.60 8.87 6.71
CA VAL A 12 2.86 7.55 7.30
C VAL A 12 1.64 7.18 8.11
N CYS A 13 1.01 6.07 7.79
CA CYS A 13 -0.29 5.73 8.37
C CYS A 13 -0.38 4.24 8.66
N ASP A 14 -1.29 3.89 9.55
CA ASP A 14 -1.58 2.49 9.85
C ASP A 14 -2.65 1.98 8.90
N VAL A 15 -2.44 0.77 8.40
CA VAL A 15 -3.40 0.08 7.56
C VAL A 15 -3.62 -1.32 8.10
N VAL A 16 -4.75 -1.93 7.73
CA VAL A 16 -5.01 -3.33 8.02
C VAL A 16 -4.93 -4.10 6.72
N LEU A 17 -4.04 -5.08 6.68
CA LEU A 17 -3.91 -5.97 5.54
C LEU A 17 -4.62 -7.27 5.85
N ILE A 18 -5.52 -7.71 4.97
CA ILE A 18 -6.37 -8.87 5.19
C ILE A 18 -6.15 -9.88 4.07
N GLY A 19 -5.89 -11.11 4.46
CA GLY A 19 -5.75 -12.23 3.54
C GLY A 19 -6.43 -13.47 4.07
N GLU A 20 -6.24 -14.60 3.40
CA GLU A 20 -6.91 -15.85 3.77
C GLU A 20 -6.45 -16.42 5.11
N ARG A 21 -5.22 -16.11 5.51
CA ARG A 21 -4.66 -16.62 6.77
C ARG A 21 -4.90 -15.72 7.95
N GLY A 22 -5.38 -14.51 7.73
CA GLY A 22 -5.65 -13.59 8.81
C GLY A 22 -5.48 -12.14 8.40
N ARG A 23 -5.34 -11.30 9.39
CA ARG A 23 -5.22 -9.86 9.21
C ARG A 23 -4.09 -9.33 10.09
N GLU A 24 -3.48 -8.25 9.66
CA GLU A 24 -2.37 -7.66 10.38
C GLU A 24 -2.42 -6.14 10.26
N ASP A 25 -2.24 -5.46 11.40
CA ASP A 25 -2.07 -4.01 11.42
C ASP A 25 -0.62 -3.70 11.09
N VAL A 26 -0.38 -2.87 10.10
CA VAL A 26 0.98 -2.52 9.69
C VAL A 26 1.08 -1.04 9.40
N THR A 27 2.30 -0.52 9.50
CA THR A 27 2.58 0.86 9.14
C THR A 27 2.93 0.93 7.67
N ALA A 28 2.25 1.83 6.96
CA ALA A 28 2.44 2.04 5.53
C ALA A 28 2.92 3.45 5.26
N LYS A 29 3.63 3.62 4.16
CA LYS A 29 4.00 4.94 3.67
C LYS A 29 3.17 5.28 2.44
N VAL A 30 2.62 6.49 2.43
CA VAL A 30 1.92 7.03 1.28
C VAL A 30 2.95 7.52 0.27
N ASP A 31 2.84 7.06 -0.96
CA ASP A 31 3.81 7.38 -2.01
C ASP A 31 3.09 7.76 -3.30
N THR A 32 2.99 9.05 -3.55
CA THR A 32 2.33 9.56 -4.76
C THR A 32 3.14 9.28 -6.04
N GLY A 33 4.42 8.91 -5.88
CA GLY A 33 5.24 8.51 -7.01
C GLY A 33 5.06 7.07 -7.44
N ALA A 34 4.35 6.27 -6.62
CA ALA A 34 4.05 4.88 -6.96
C ALA A 34 2.66 4.80 -7.56
N SER A 35 2.55 4.24 -8.75
CA SER A 35 1.24 4.06 -9.39
C SER A 35 0.45 2.92 -8.75
N ARG A 36 1.13 1.97 -8.16
CA ARG A 36 0.52 0.76 -7.59
C ARG A 36 1.00 0.52 -6.17
N THR A 37 0.08 0.10 -5.32
CA THR A 37 0.39 -0.33 -3.94
C THR A 37 1.26 -1.58 -3.96
N SER A 38 2.22 -1.63 -3.04
CA SER A 38 3.19 -2.70 -2.94
C SER A 38 3.24 -3.24 -1.51
N VAL A 39 3.39 -4.56 -1.38
CA VAL A 39 3.41 -5.25 -0.10
C VAL A 39 4.65 -6.13 -0.02
N ASP A 40 5.27 -6.15 1.16
CA ASP A 40 6.43 -6.99 1.41
C ASP A 40 6.10 -8.48 1.27
N THR A 41 7.04 -9.22 0.70
CA THR A 41 6.89 -10.66 0.43
C THR A 41 6.52 -11.45 1.69
N ASP A 42 7.23 -11.23 2.80
CA ASP A 42 6.99 -12.01 4.02
C ASP A 42 5.65 -11.65 4.65
N LEU A 43 5.28 -10.38 4.62
CA LEU A 43 3.99 -9.93 5.13
C LEU A 43 2.85 -10.54 4.31
N ALA A 44 2.98 -10.52 2.99
CA ALA A 44 1.98 -11.11 2.10
C ALA A 44 1.78 -12.60 2.40
N ALA A 45 2.87 -13.31 2.65
CA ALA A 45 2.80 -14.74 2.99
C ALA A 45 2.14 -14.96 4.35
N ARG A 46 2.46 -14.12 5.34
CA ARG A 46 1.88 -14.28 6.68
C ARG A 46 0.37 -14.14 6.69
N VAL A 47 -0.15 -13.15 5.98
CA VAL A 47 -1.61 -12.95 5.95
C VAL A 47 -2.29 -13.77 4.86
N GLY A 48 -1.52 -14.38 3.97
CA GLY A 48 -2.08 -15.24 2.93
C GLY A 48 -2.73 -14.47 1.80
N LEU A 49 -2.02 -13.51 1.22
CA LEU A 49 -2.49 -12.82 0.04
C LEU A 49 -2.38 -13.73 -1.18
N GLY A 50 -3.30 -13.58 -2.09
CA GLY A 50 -3.30 -14.35 -3.33
C GLY A 50 -4.70 -14.53 -3.85
N PRO A 51 -4.85 -15.23 -4.93
CA PRO A 51 -3.78 -15.85 -5.73
C PRO A 51 -2.95 -14.86 -6.51
N VAL A 52 -1.84 -15.31 -7.07
CA VAL A 52 -1.08 -14.53 -8.04
C VAL A 52 -1.91 -14.48 -9.32
N THR A 53 -2.27 -13.28 -9.73
CA THR A 53 -3.16 -13.10 -10.88
C THR A 53 -2.40 -12.71 -12.15
N ASP A 54 -1.21 -12.10 -11.97
CA ASP A 54 -0.45 -11.59 -13.10
C ASP A 54 0.95 -11.21 -12.60
N THR A 55 1.75 -10.64 -13.48
CA THR A 55 3.02 -10.03 -13.15
C THR A 55 3.07 -8.63 -13.72
N VAL A 56 3.92 -7.80 -13.15
CA VAL A 56 4.11 -6.43 -13.60
C VAL A 56 5.60 -6.12 -13.63
N LYS A 57 6.00 -5.31 -14.59
CA LYS A 57 7.37 -4.79 -14.65
C LYS A 57 7.42 -3.46 -13.93
N VAL A 58 8.33 -3.35 -12.98
CA VAL A 58 8.50 -2.14 -12.17
C VAL A 58 9.96 -1.69 -12.31
N ARG A 59 10.15 -0.43 -12.63
CA ARG A 59 11.49 0.14 -12.70
C ARG A 59 11.78 0.87 -11.40
N ALA A 60 12.75 0.37 -10.66
CA ALA A 60 13.19 1.04 -9.45
C ALA A 60 14.04 2.26 -9.82
N ALA A 61 13.94 3.31 -8.99
CA ALA A 61 14.67 4.55 -9.24
C ALA A 61 16.18 4.36 -9.30
N SER A 62 16.70 3.38 -8.57
CA SER A 62 18.13 3.11 -8.48
C SER A 62 18.62 2.07 -9.47
N SER A 63 17.75 1.57 -10.34
CA SER A 63 18.09 0.48 -11.26
C SER A 63 17.77 0.86 -12.69
N ALA A 64 18.66 0.51 -13.61
CA ALA A 64 18.43 0.67 -15.04
C ALA A 64 17.50 -0.42 -15.59
N GLN A 65 17.34 -1.52 -14.88
CA GLN A 65 16.57 -2.64 -15.35
C GLN A 65 15.24 -2.73 -14.60
N ALA A 66 14.19 -3.15 -15.32
CA ALA A 66 12.89 -3.39 -14.71
C ALA A 66 12.93 -4.69 -13.92
N GLU A 67 12.26 -4.68 -12.77
CA GLU A 67 11.98 -5.90 -12.02
C GLU A 67 10.63 -6.44 -12.43
N VAL A 68 10.51 -7.75 -12.46
CA VAL A 68 9.23 -8.42 -12.64
C VAL A 68 8.71 -8.79 -11.25
N ARG A 69 7.53 -8.31 -10.92
CA ARG A 69 6.90 -8.57 -9.62
C ARG A 69 5.56 -9.25 -9.80
N PRO A 70 5.22 -10.21 -8.93
CA PRO A 70 3.88 -10.80 -8.98
C PRO A 70 2.84 -9.79 -8.51
N LEU A 71 1.65 -9.91 -9.09
CA LEU A 71 0.46 -9.21 -8.63
C LEU A 71 -0.44 -10.20 -7.91
N VAL A 72 -0.88 -9.83 -6.72
CA VAL A 72 -1.78 -10.66 -5.92
C VAL A 72 -2.96 -9.83 -5.46
N GLU A 73 -4.13 -10.47 -5.34
CA GLU A 73 -5.28 -9.80 -4.76
C GLU A 73 -5.05 -9.53 -3.29
N ALA A 74 -5.41 -8.34 -2.87
CA ALA A 74 -5.28 -7.93 -1.48
C ALA A 74 -6.50 -7.15 -1.05
N ARG A 75 -6.78 -7.23 0.25
CA ARG A 75 -7.80 -6.43 0.89
C ARG A 75 -7.10 -5.54 1.91
N ILE A 76 -7.26 -4.24 1.76
CA ILE A 76 -6.58 -3.25 2.61
C ILE A 76 -7.59 -2.29 3.16
N GLN A 77 -7.55 -2.06 4.48
CA GLN A 77 -8.36 -1.05 5.13
C GLN A 77 -7.47 0.15 5.48
N LEU A 78 -7.91 1.32 5.08
CA LEU A 78 -7.22 2.57 5.34
C LEU A 78 -8.24 3.66 5.66
N ALA A 79 -8.10 4.28 6.82
CA ALA A 79 -8.94 5.42 7.23
C ALA A 79 -10.43 5.11 7.10
N GLY A 80 -10.83 3.94 7.54
CA GLY A 80 -12.24 3.52 7.53
C GLY A 80 -12.77 3.05 6.20
N LYS A 81 -11.94 3.00 5.17
CA LYS A 81 -12.33 2.52 3.83
C LYS A 81 -11.62 1.22 3.51
N GLU A 82 -12.29 0.36 2.76
CA GLU A 82 -11.72 -0.92 2.37
C GLU A 82 -11.54 -0.97 0.86
N PHE A 83 -10.38 -1.49 0.46
CA PHE A 83 -10.01 -1.61 -0.95
C PHE A 83 -9.68 -3.06 -1.27
N MET A 84 -10.21 -3.55 -2.36
CA MET A 84 -9.87 -4.87 -2.91
C MET A 84 -9.24 -4.63 -4.26
N LEU A 85 -7.96 -4.97 -4.39
CA LEU A 85 -7.21 -4.63 -5.60
C LEU A 85 -5.97 -5.52 -5.72
N PRO A 86 -5.43 -5.66 -6.94
CA PRO A 86 -4.13 -6.31 -7.08
C PRO A 86 -3.02 -5.39 -6.60
N VAL A 87 -2.12 -5.96 -5.80
CA VAL A 87 -0.94 -5.25 -5.31
C VAL A 87 0.31 -5.97 -5.80
N SER A 88 1.40 -5.23 -5.97
CA SER A 88 2.67 -5.86 -6.33
C SER A 88 3.37 -6.37 -5.08
N ILE A 89 4.04 -7.51 -5.21
CA ILE A 89 4.80 -8.10 -4.12
C ILE A 89 6.28 -7.82 -4.36
N ALA A 90 6.96 -7.32 -3.34
CA ALA A 90 8.37 -7.00 -3.42
C ALA A 90 9.06 -7.30 -2.10
N ASP A 91 10.35 -7.60 -2.15
CA ASP A 91 11.14 -7.75 -0.95
C ASP A 91 11.41 -6.36 -0.38
N ARG A 92 10.79 -6.07 0.76
CA ARG A 92 10.94 -4.80 1.45
C ARG A 92 11.53 -4.98 2.85
N ALA A 93 12.23 -6.09 3.07
CA ALA A 93 12.78 -6.41 4.40
C ALA A 93 13.75 -5.34 4.90
N ASP A 94 14.50 -4.71 3.99
CA ASP A 94 15.45 -3.66 4.34
C ASP A 94 14.84 -2.26 4.34
N MET A 95 13.53 -2.16 4.07
CA MET A 95 12.85 -0.87 4.02
C MET A 95 12.14 -0.61 5.33
N ASN A 96 11.91 0.66 5.63
CA ASN A 96 11.25 1.06 6.87
C ASN A 96 9.77 0.67 6.91
N TYR A 97 9.16 0.48 5.76
CA TYR A 97 7.71 0.26 5.67
C TYR A 97 7.43 -0.98 4.83
N PRO A 98 6.68 -1.94 5.39
CA PRO A 98 6.33 -3.16 4.65
C PRO A 98 5.24 -2.94 3.59
N VAL A 99 4.55 -1.80 3.63
CA VAL A 99 3.50 -1.48 2.66
C VAL A 99 3.72 -0.07 2.15
N ILE A 100 3.61 0.08 0.84
CA ILE A 100 3.60 1.38 0.16
C ILE A 100 2.21 1.57 -0.44
N ILE A 101 1.55 2.65 -0.06
CA ILE A 101 0.23 3.00 -0.61
C ILE A 101 0.45 3.86 -1.84
N GLY A 102 0.06 3.35 -2.99
CA GLY A 102 0.23 4.03 -4.26
C GLY A 102 -1.00 4.80 -4.69
N MET A 103 -0.90 5.37 -5.89
CA MET A 103 -1.98 6.19 -6.45
C MET A 103 -3.25 5.40 -6.72
N ASP A 104 -3.16 4.08 -6.88
CA ASP A 104 -4.33 3.22 -7.06
C ASP A 104 -5.30 3.36 -5.89
N ILE A 105 -4.81 3.30 -4.65
CA ILE A 105 -5.65 3.50 -3.46
C ILE A 105 -5.94 4.98 -3.24
N LEU A 106 -4.93 5.82 -3.38
CA LEU A 106 -5.08 7.24 -3.06
C LEU A 106 -6.14 7.92 -3.90
N SER A 107 -6.19 7.61 -5.19
CA SER A 107 -7.18 8.22 -6.08
C SER A 107 -8.57 7.62 -5.86
N GLU A 108 -8.67 6.30 -5.69
CA GLU A 108 -9.95 5.65 -5.47
C GLU A 108 -10.59 6.08 -4.16
N GLY A 109 -9.77 6.23 -3.10
CA GLY A 109 -10.25 6.63 -1.80
C GLY A 109 -10.60 8.11 -1.65
N ASN A 110 -10.27 8.90 -2.66
CA ASN A 110 -10.53 10.34 -2.65
C ASN A 110 -9.91 11.00 -1.42
N PHE A 111 -8.64 10.67 -1.14
CA PHE A 111 -7.93 11.16 0.03
C PHE A 111 -7.23 12.48 -0.22
N LEU A 112 -7.11 13.27 0.84
CA LEU A 112 -6.14 14.35 0.95
C LEU A 112 -4.99 13.87 1.82
N ILE A 113 -3.77 14.23 1.46
CA ILE A 113 -2.58 13.77 2.16
C ILE A 113 -2.03 14.90 3.03
N ASP A 114 -1.88 14.64 4.33
CA ASP A 114 -1.21 15.56 5.23
C ASP A 114 0.25 15.16 5.31
N VAL A 115 1.10 15.89 4.59
CA VAL A 115 2.53 15.56 4.52
C VAL A 115 3.29 15.90 5.79
N SER A 116 2.72 16.71 6.67
CA SER A 116 3.36 17.06 7.94
C SER A 116 3.06 16.07 9.05
N ASN A 117 2.05 15.22 8.87
CA ASN A 117 1.62 14.26 9.88
C ASN A 117 2.11 12.87 9.47
N ARG A 118 2.77 12.17 10.38
CA ARG A 118 3.45 10.93 10.07
C ARG A 118 2.74 9.69 10.58
N THR A 119 1.69 9.85 11.37
CA THR A 119 0.92 8.71 11.86
C THR A 119 -0.52 9.15 12.08
N LEU A 120 -1.44 8.16 12.10
CA LEU A 120 -2.83 8.44 12.46
C LEU A 120 -2.98 8.88 13.91
N ASN A 121 -1.98 8.61 14.75
CA ASN A 121 -1.99 8.98 16.17
C ASN A 121 -1.47 10.39 16.41
N GLY A 122 -1.02 11.06 15.37
CA GLY A 122 -0.56 12.44 15.50
C GLY A 122 0.85 12.62 16.06
N ASP A 123 1.65 11.63 16.05
CA ASP A 123 3.05 11.74 16.51
C ASP A 123 3.91 12.54 15.58
#